data_b12638708406885e9b3a484277f2ca91
#
_entry.id   b12638708406885e9b3a484277f2ca91
#
_cell.length_a   1.000
_cell.length_b   1.000
_cell.length_c   1.000
_cell.angle_alpha   90.00
_cell.angle_beta   90.00
_cell.angle_gamma   90.00
#
_symmetry.space_group_name_H-M   'P 1'
#
loop_
_entity.id
_entity.type
_entity.pdbx_description
1 polymer ?
#
loop_
_entity_poly.entity_id
_entity_poly.type
_entity_poly.pdbx_seq_one_letter_code
_entity_poly.pdbx_strand_id
1 'polypeptide(L)'
;MSNKKFNLKIAAIASWVLLFFAWIFFYAVTQTPTLIFWIVLAVSSVITIITVIVDRKNIISLFKMRFVHKAFFGILSLVIIFAILVGLYIISINFPIRFDLTQNKSYTVSQQTMDVLSRIDNPLSIVVLRSLSTDPTSADWRADLLLEQYKRINKYINVEYINPIEKPSAKSKYQMTQVGEIVFTYGHGKQVRVYRKDLTAQSKVTSDPLFVGEEKFTQAIYTLLDNESFVIYFTVGHGERQIQDRGGEGLSYVKTYLENENYKVKELNIILENIPTDASLIIIASPIESFSDFEMEKLNNYVKTGGKLFVLYDSFMDRGKFNSNLGVFLSDWGFKTKNDYIIDPSSSVVIPVNIVPKYTSHPITQTLKEGNVFACLVVARSLLSGENKYNGVFENIITTTPQGYGKEEATFDLSRARFNPRTDIAGPVPLAISGTYKVEGRKDPARIIVFGDATFALNAYINPEQGQSVDIAFAGNKDLFMNTVAYLLEARQKITIRPKEANIKNLTLTTTQTNFIRYVAQIGLPCLFGIFGILILFLRRR
;
A
#
# COMPACT_ATOMS: atom_id res chain seq x y z
N MET A 1 31.09 -71.04 -34.15
CA MET A 1 30.81 -70.39 -32.85
C MET A 1 30.90 -68.86 -32.91
N SER A 2 31.74 -68.27 -33.75
CA SER A 2 31.88 -66.77 -33.88
C SER A 2 30.65 -66.07 -34.33
N ASN A 3 29.94 -66.56 -35.37
CA ASN A 3 28.73 -65.90 -35.91
C ASN A 3 27.53 -65.83 -34.92
N LYS A 4 27.32 -66.87 -34.08
CA LYS A 4 26.23 -66.87 -33.09
C LYS A 4 26.45 -65.82 -32.00
N LYS A 5 27.68 -65.58 -31.56
CA LYS A 5 28.01 -64.56 -30.56
C LYS A 5 27.85 -63.15 -31.11
N PHE A 6 28.18 -62.93 -32.38
CA PHE A 6 28.01 -61.65 -33.08
C PHE A 6 26.54 -61.31 -33.23
N ASN A 7 25.73 -62.28 -33.65
CA ASN A 7 24.27 -62.03 -33.79
C ASN A 7 23.58 -61.74 -32.45
N LEU A 8 24.03 -62.34 -31.34
CA LEU A 8 23.48 -62.10 -30.03
C LEU A 8 23.77 -60.68 -29.53
N LYS A 9 24.97 -60.15 -29.82
CA LYS A 9 25.31 -58.73 -29.48
C LYS A 9 24.47 -57.74 -30.26
N ILE A 10 24.28 -57.97 -31.54
CA ILE A 10 23.43 -57.11 -32.39
C ILE A 10 21.99 -57.14 -31.87
N ALA A 11 21.47 -58.32 -31.50
CA ALA A 11 20.11 -58.45 -30.96
C ALA A 11 19.94 -57.70 -29.63
N ALA A 12 20.96 -57.75 -28.76
CA ALA A 12 20.93 -56.99 -27.49
C ALA A 12 20.90 -55.49 -27.74
N ILE A 13 21.76 -54.96 -28.61
CA ILE A 13 21.77 -53.52 -28.96
C ILE A 13 20.44 -53.08 -29.60
N ALA A 14 19.96 -53.88 -30.58
CA ALA A 14 18.71 -53.58 -31.26
C ALA A 14 17.49 -53.56 -30.29
N SER A 15 17.46 -54.48 -29.31
CA SER A 15 16.39 -54.50 -28.30
C SER A 15 16.39 -53.25 -27.41
N TRP A 16 17.55 -52.72 -27.02
CA TRP A 16 17.64 -51.46 -26.24
C TRP A 16 17.29 -50.24 -27.06
N VAL A 17 17.65 -50.20 -28.34
CA VAL A 17 17.24 -49.13 -29.27
C VAL A 17 15.71 -49.14 -29.43
N LEU A 18 15.11 -50.31 -29.62
CA LEU A 18 13.64 -50.46 -29.68
C LEU A 18 12.97 -50.02 -28.39
N LEU A 19 13.53 -50.37 -27.23
CA LEU A 19 13.04 -49.95 -25.92
C LEU A 19 13.04 -48.41 -25.79
N PHE A 20 14.13 -47.76 -26.21
CA PHE A 20 14.28 -46.29 -26.16
C PHE A 20 13.23 -45.60 -27.03
N PHE A 21 13.02 -46.07 -28.27
CA PHE A 21 11.99 -45.49 -29.14
C PHE A 21 10.58 -45.80 -28.63
N ALA A 22 10.33 -46.97 -28.08
CA ALA A 22 9.04 -47.28 -27.46
C ALA A 22 8.77 -46.39 -26.25
N TRP A 23 9.77 -46.10 -25.42
CA TRP A 23 9.64 -45.20 -24.27
C TRP A 23 9.28 -43.76 -24.72
N ILE A 24 9.99 -43.21 -25.72
CA ILE A 24 9.69 -41.88 -26.27
C ILE A 24 8.26 -41.85 -26.82
N PHE A 25 7.90 -42.84 -27.62
CA PHE A 25 6.57 -42.90 -28.26
C PHE A 25 5.45 -42.99 -27.23
N PHE A 26 5.56 -43.89 -26.27
CA PHE A 26 4.52 -44.07 -25.24
C PHE A 26 4.44 -42.86 -24.29
N TYR A 27 5.56 -42.28 -23.92
CA TYR A 27 5.59 -41.09 -23.08
C TYR A 27 4.92 -39.88 -23.77
N ALA A 28 5.19 -39.70 -25.06
CA ALA A 28 4.60 -38.62 -25.85
C ALA A 28 3.08 -38.78 -26.09
N VAL A 29 2.58 -40.01 -26.16
CA VAL A 29 1.17 -40.29 -26.49
C VAL A 29 0.31 -40.56 -25.27
N THR A 30 0.79 -41.28 -24.27
CA THR A 30 -0.01 -41.78 -23.14
C THR A 30 0.35 -41.19 -21.79
N GLN A 31 1.51 -40.53 -21.68
CA GLN A 31 2.08 -39.99 -20.44
C GLN A 31 2.28 -41.03 -19.31
N THR A 32 1.98 -42.30 -19.56
CA THR A 32 2.15 -43.41 -18.61
C THR A 32 2.75 -44.63 -19.30
N PRO A 33 3.65 -45.37 -18.64
CA PRO A 33 4.23 -46.59 -19.22
C PRO A 33 3.16 -47.69 -19.33
N THR A 34 2.91 -48.15 -20.57
CA THR A 34 1.95 -49.20 -20.86
C THR A 34 2.50 -50.60 -20.54
N LEU A 35 1.65 -51.62 -20.47
CA LEU A 35 2.04 -53.01 -20.28
C LEU A 35 3.09 -53.47 -21.32
N ILE A 36 2.97 -53.00 -22.57
CA ILE A 36 3.91 -53.29 -23.65
C ILE A 36 5.31 -52.79 -23.33
N PHE A 37 5.46 -51.61 -22.72
CA PHE A 37 6.76 -51.09 -22.28
C PHE A 37 7.43 -52.03 -21.28
N TRP A 38 6.70 -52.55 -20.29
CA TRP A 38 7.24 -53.48 -19.29
C TRP A 38 7.63 -54.82 -19.87
N ILE A 39 6.87 -55.33 -20.85
CA ILE A 39 7.22 -56.56 -21.57
C ILE A 39 8.51 -56.37 -22.37
N VAL A 40 8.63 -55.27 -23.13
CA VAL A 40 9.86 -54.98 -23.93
C VAL A 40 11.07 -54.78 -23.01
N LEU A 41 10.90 -54.12 -21.85
CA LEU A 41 11.94 -53.95 -20.85
C LEU A 41 12.42 -55.33 -20.32
N ALA A 42 11.50 -56.19 -19.94
CA ALA A 42 11.82 -57.55 -19.45
C ALA A 42 12.57 -58.39 -20.49
N VAL A 43 12.06 -58.40 -21.74
CA VAL A 43 12.72 -59.15 -22.84
C VAL A 43 14.10 -58.61 -23.15
N SER A 44 14.29 -57.29 -23.22
CA SER A 44 15.58 -56.64 -23.45
C SER A 44 16.59 -56.95 -22.34
N SER A 45 16.12 -56.96 -21.08
CA SER A 45 16.95 -57.33 -19.92
C SER A 45 17.40 -58.78 -19.96
N VAL A 46 16.50 -59.72 -20.30
CA VAL A 46 16.82 -61.15 -20.43
C VAL A 46 17.82 -61.37 -21.55
N ILE A 47 17.64 -60.77 -22.73
CA ILE A 47 18.59 -60.87 -23.85
C ILE A 47 19.99 -60.35 -23.45
N THR A 48 20.03 -59.24 -22.72
CA THR A 48 21.25 -58.63 -22.24
C THR A 48 21.98 -59.55 -21.25
N ILE A 49 21.28 -60.15 -20.27
CA ILE A 49 21.82 -61.09 -19.30
C ILE A 49 22.39 -62.30 -20.01
N ILE A 50 21.67 -62.90 -20.96
CA ILE A 50 22.14 -64.04 -21.75
C ILE A 50 23.43 -63.67 -22.51
N THR A 51 23.47 -62.48 -23.14
CA THR A 51 24.62 -61.98 -23.88
C THR A 51 25.85 -61.84 -22.97
N VAL A 52 25.68 -61.33 -21.77
CA VAL A 52 26.76 -61.18 -20.77
C VAL A 52 27.26 -62.52 -20.30
N ILE A 53 26.41 -63.51 -20.05
CA ILE A 53 26.81 -64.86 -19.61
C ILE A 53 27.54 -65.57 -20.70
N VAL A 54 27.07 -65.56 -21.95
CA VAL A 54 27.62 -66.26 -23.08
C VAL A 54 29.01 -65.69 -23.52
N ASP A 55 29.18 -64.38 -23.41
CA ASP A 55 30.39 -63.71 -23.88
C ASP A 55 31.25 -63.11 -22.74
N ARG A 56 31.06 -63.62 -21.51
CA ARG A 56 31.72 -63.14 -20.28
C ARG A 56 33.21 -62.89 -20.39
N LYS A 57 33.97 -63.85 -21.08
CA LYS A 57 35.42 -63.72 -21.22
C LYS A 57 35.83 -62.50 -22.04
N ASN A 58 35.13 -62.21 -23.13
CA ASN A 58 35.39 -61.04 -23.97
C ASN A 58 34.93 -59.72 -23.29
N ILE A 59 33.83 -59.76 -22.56
CA ILE A 59 33.37 -58.64 -21.80
C ILE A 59 34.35 -58.26 -20.68
N ILE A 60 34.85 -59.24 -19.92
CA ILE A 60 35.87 -59.00 -18.89
C ILE A 60 37.17 -58.46 -19.51
N SER A 61 37.56 -58.96 -20.71
CA SER A 61 38.74 -58.43 -21.42
C SER A 61 38.55 -56.98 -21.89
N LEU A 62 37.35 -56.61 -22.31
CA LEU A 62 37.01 -55.22 -22.66
C LEU A 62 37.19 -54.30 -21.47
N PHE A 63 36.74 -54.70 -20.26
CA PHE A 63 36.91 -53.89 -19.04
C PHE A 63 38.41 -53.74 -18.64
N LYS A 64 39.34 -54.59 -19.13
CA LYS A 64 40.75 -54.40 -18.90
C LYS A 64 41.46 -53.47 -19.89
N MET A 65 40.76 -53.02 -20.94
CA MET A 65 41.31 -52.07 -21.92
C MET A 65 41.32 -50.65 -21.38
N ARG A 66 42.46 -49.95 -21.46
CA ARG A 66 42.58 -48.51 -21.03
C ARG A 66 41.56 -47.58 -21.68
N PHE A 67 41.15 -47.94 -22.89
CA PHE A 67 40.11 -47.18 -23.60
C PHE A 67 38.72 -47.25 -22.90
N VAL A 68 38.35 -48.49 -22.45
CA VAL A 68 37.04 -48.69 -21.76
C VAL A 68 37.00 -47.96 -20.42
N HIS A 69 38.11 -47.94 -19.68
CA HIS A 69 38.21 -47.15 -18.45
C HIS A 69 38.02 -45.64 -18.73
N LYS A 70 38.68 -45.09 -19.77
CA LYS A 70 38.50 -43.68 -20.14
C LYS A 70 37.08 -43.37 -20.59
N ALA A 71 36.47 -44.25 -21.37
CA ALA A 71 35.08 -44.13 -21.80
C ALA A 71 34.09 -44.19 -20.60
N PHE A 72 34.32 -45.13 -19.66
CA PHE A 72 33.53 -45.29 -18.45
C PHE A 72 33.60 -44.02 -17.59
N PHE A 73 34.79 -43.49 -17.29
CA PHE A 73 34.93 -42.24 -16.55
C PHE A 73 34.35 -41.04 -17.30
N GLY A 74 34.42 -41.03 -18.64
CA GLY A 74 33.78 -40.03 -19.47
C GLY A 74 32.25 -40.06 -19.35
N ILE A 75 31.63 -41.21 -19.43
CA ILE A 75 30.18 -41.40 -19.24
C ILE A 75 29.79 -41.09 -17.80
N LEU A 76 30.55 -41.56 -16.81
CA LEU A 76 30.27 -41.26 -15.40
C LEU A 76 30.31 -39.76 -15.12
N SER A 77 31.31 -39.02 -15.66
CA SER A 77 31.38 -37.59 -15.51
C SER A 77 30.17 -36.87 -16.15
N LEU A 78 29.70 -37.34 -17.29
CA LEU A 78 28.52 -36.79 -17.98
C LEU A 78 27.25 -37.04 -17.18
N VAL A 79 27.09 -38.21 -16.56
CA VAL A 79 25.98 -38.53 -15.65
C VAL A 79 26.01 -37.64 -14.39
N ILE A 80 27.20 -37.43 -13.82
CA ILE A 80 27.35 -36.53 -12.65
C ILE A 80 27.00 -35.10 -13.02
N ILE A 81 27.47 -34.58 -14.15
CA ILE A 81 27.14 -33.24 -14.63
C ILE A 81 25.62 -33.11 -14.84
N PHE A 82 25.01 -34.11 -15.49
CA PHE A 82 23.55 -34.13 -15.68
C PHE A 82 22.80 -34.15 -14.35
N ALA A 83 23.23 -34.95 -13.39
CA ALA A 83 22.64 -35.00 -12.05
C ALA A 83 22.76 -33.66 -11.32
N ILE A 84 23.92 -32.98 -11.45
CA ILE A 84 24.11 -31.61 -10.90
C ILE A 84 23.16 -30.62 -11.57
N LEU A 85 23.04 -30.66 -12.91
CA LEU A 85 22.11 -29.76 -13.63
C LEU A 85 20.66 -29.99 -13.24
N VAL A 86 20.23 -31.24 -13.11
CA VAL A 86 18.89 -31.60 -12.61
C VAL A 86 18.72 -31.14 -11.17
N GLY A 87 19.70 -31.30 -10.32
CA GLY A 87 19.69 -30.80 -8.95
C GLY A 87 19.55 -29.28 -8.89
N LEU A 88 20.33 -28.54 -9.67
CA LEU A 88 20.23 -27.09 -9.78
C LEU A 88 18.88 -26.64 -10.34
N TYR A 89 18.32 -27.37 -11.30
CA TYR A 89 16.99 -27.12 -11.85
C TYR A 89 15.90 -27.29 -10.78
N ILE A 90 15.96 -28.38 -10.00
CA ILE A 90 15.02 -28.61 -8.89
C ILE A 90 15.14 -27.52 -7.81
N ILE A 91 16.38 -27.14 -7.46
CA ILE A 91 16.62 -26.04 -6.51
C ILE A 91 16.05 -24.73 -7.06
N SER A 92 16.27 -24.42 -8.33
CA SER A 92 15.78 -23.20 -8.97
C SER A 92 14.24 -23.10 -8.97
N ILE A 93 13.54 -24.23 -9.13
CA ILE A 93 12.06 -24.27 -9.09
C ILE A 93 11.55 -24.10 -7.66
N ASN A 94 12.13 -24.83 -6.70
CA ASN A 94 11.64 -24.84 -5.32
C ASN A 94 12.10 -23.61 -4.51
N PHE A 95 13.22 -23.00 -4.87
CA PHE A 95 13.79 -21.82 -4.21
C PHE A 95 14.08 -20.70 -5.23
N PRO A 96 13.04 -20.11 -5.84
CA PRO A 96 13.25 -19.06 -6.84
C PRO A 96 13.85 -17.82 -6.16
N ILE A 97 15.11 -17.54 -6.42
CA ILE A 97 15.76 -16.29 -6.04
C ILE A 97 15.30 -15.25 -7.05
N ARG A 98 14.53 -14.26 -6.59
CA ARG A 98 14.04 -13.17 -7.43
C ARG A 98 14.79 -11.90 -7.05
N PHE A 99 15.43 -11.27 -8.02
CA PHE A 99 16.04 -9.96 -7.88
C PHE A 99 15.10 -8.91 -8.45
N ASP A 100 14.72 -7.93 -7.65
CA ASP A 100 13.98 -6.79 -8.14
C ASP A 100 14.94 -5.79 -8.79
N LEU A 101 14.99 -5.82 -10.12
CA LEU A 101 15.83 -4.96 -10.94
C LEU A 101 15.12 -3.66 -11.33
N THR A 102 13.90 -3.42 -10.84
CA THR A 102 13.18 -2.19 -11.11
C THR A 102 13.82 -1.01 -10.37
N GLN A 103 13.89 0.15 -11.02
CA GLN A 103 14.51 1.35 -10.46
C GLN A 103 13.88 1.77 -9.11
N ASN A 104 12.57 1.57 -8.94
CA ASN A 104 11.81 1.94 -7.75
C ASN A 104 11.54 0.75 -6.82
N LYS A 105 12.21 -0.40 -7.02
CA LYS A 105 11.96 -1.63 -6.25
C LYS A 105 10.46 -1.95 -6.16
N SER A 106 9.78 -1.91 -7.31
CA SER A 106 8.31 -2.03 -7.42
C SER A 106 7.77 -3.37 -6.95
N TYR A 107 8.61 -4.40 -6.91
CA TYR A 107 8.28 -5.76 -6.47
C TYR A 107 8.87 -6.14 -5.11
N THR A 108 9.47 -5.18 -4.41
CA THR A 108 10.00 -5.41 -3.05
C THR A 108 9.10 -4.69 -2.05
N VAL A 109 8.71 -5.35 -0.97
CA VAL A 109 7.90 -4.71 0.08
C VAL A 109 8.65 -3.58 0.77
N SER A 110 7.93 -2.58 1.22
CA SER A 110 8.50 -1.44 1.96
C SER A 110 8.97 -1.87 3.35
N GLN A 111 9.89 -1.11 3.94
CA GLN A 111 10.34 -1.33 5.31
C GLN A 111 9.17 -1.27 6.30
N GLN A 112 8.24 -0.34 6.09
CA GLN A 112 7.03 -0.21 6.90
C GLN A 112 6.18 -1.48 6.87
N THR A 113 6.01 -2.09 5.70
CA THR A 113 5.32 -3.38 5.57
C THR A 113 6.06 -4.46 6.33
N MET A 114 7.38 -4.54 6.21
CA MET A 114 8.20 -5.52 6.96
C MET A 114 8.03 -5.37 8.46
N ASP A 115 8.04 -4.13 8.97
CA ASP A 115 7.85 -3.84 10.39
C ASP A 115 6.48 -4.30 10.90
N VAL A 116 5.41 -4.12 10.11
CA VAL A 116 4.07 -4.61 10.45
C VAL A 116 4.00 -6.13 10.41
N LEU A 117 4.54 -6.74 9.37
CA LEU A 117 4.53 -8.19 9.23
C LEU A 117 5.34 -8.88 10.35
N SER A 118 6.40 -8.23 10.86
CA SER A 118 7.21 -8.76 11.96
C SER A 118 6.46 -8.84 13.30
N ARG A 119 5.37 -8.08 13.47
CA ARG A 119 4.54 -8.06 14.69
C ARG A 119 3.51 -9.19 14.73
N ILE A 120 3.35 -9.94 13.65
CA ILE A 120 2.39 -11.05 13.57
C ILE A 120 2.96 -12.23 14.37
N ASP A 121 2.35 -12.54 15.49
CA ASP A 121 2.72 -13.62 16.41
C ASP A 121 1.68 -14.74 16.49
N ASN A 122 0.49 -14.52 15.91
CA ASN A 122 -0.60 -15.48 15.83
C ASN A 122 -0.98 -15.77 14.37
N PRO A 123 -1.66 -16.89 14.06
CA PRO A 123 -2.06 -17.22 12.70
C PRO A 123 -2.91 -16.13 12.04
N LEU A 124 -2.42 -15.62 10.91
CA LEU A 124 -3.15 -14.73 10.00
C LEU A 124 -3.58 -15.52 8.77
N SER A 125 -4.88 -15.72 8.62
CA SER A 125 -5.49 -16.36 7.44
C SER A 125 -5.92 -15.28 6.45
N ILE A 126 -5.44 -15.37 5.23
CA ILE A 126 -5.81 -14.49 4.11
C ILE A 126 -6.51 -15.35 3.07
N VAL A 127 -7.79 -15.10 2.86
CA VAL A 127 -8.60 -15.86 1.89
C VAL A 127 -8.93 -14.95 0.72
N VAL A 128 -8.47 -15.35 -0.47
CA VAL A 128 -8.72 -14.65 -1.73
C VAL A 128 -9.88 -15.33 -2.43
N LEU A 129 -11.02 -14.64 -2.54
CA LEU A 129 -12.26 -15.19 -3.08
C LEU A 129 -12.31 -15.10 -4.62
N ARG A 130 -11.34 -15.69 -5.28
CA ARG A 130 -11.21 -15.90 -6.72
C ARG A 130 -10.12 -16.93 -7.02
N SER A 131 -10.02 -17.36 -8.27
CA SER A 131 -8.87 -18.15 -8.74
C SER A 131 -7.58 -17.30 -8.77
N LEU A 132 -6.45 -17.97 -8.73
CA LEU A 132 -5.13 -17.34 -8.92
C LEU A 132 -5.08 -16.66 -10.30
N SER A 133 -4.55 -15.46 -10.36
CA SER A 133 -4.42 -14.72 -11.62
C SER A 133 -3.19 -15.17 -12.40
N THR A 134 -3.36 -15.38 -13.70
CA THR A 134 -2.28 -15.72 -14.63
C THR A 134 -1.85 -14.55 -15.53
N ASP A 135 -2.55 -13.42 -15.47
CA ASP A 135 -2.25 -12.23 -16.26
C ASP A 135 -1.28 -11.29 -15.53
N PRO A 136 0.00 -11.19 -15.94
CA PRO A 136 1.02 -10.37 -15.28
C PRO A 136 0.73 -8.86 -15.29
N THR A 137 -0.19 -8.41 -16.14
CA THR A 137 -0.55 -6.98 -16.25
C THR A 137 -1.65 -6.60 -15.27
N SER A 138 -2.40 -7.57 -14.76
CA SER A 138 -3.54 -7.34 -13.90
C SER A 138 -3.16 -6.93 -12.47
N ALA A 139 -4.01 -6.13 -11.83
CA ALA A 139 -3.89 -5.83 -10.41
C ALA A 139 -4.02 -7.09 -9.53
N ASP A 140 -4.80 -8.07 -9.97
CA ASP A 140 -4.98 -9.35 -9.30
C ASP A 140 -3.67 -10.14 -9.22
N TRP A 141 -2.92 -10.22 -10.32
CA TRP A 141 -1.61 -10.89 -10.35
C TRP A 141 -0.60 -10.20 -9.42
N ARG A 142 -0.57 -8.86 -9.42
CA ARG A 142 0.29 -8.09 -8.50
C ARG A 142 -0.08 -8.33 -7.04
N ALA A 143 -1.39 -8.43 -6.75
CA ALA A 143 -1.89 -8.76 -5.42
C ALA A 143 -1.45 -10.16 -4.99
N ASP A 144 -1.57 -11.17 -5.87
CA ASP A 144 -1.16 -12.54 -5.59
C ASP A 144 0.35 -12.63 -5.32
N LEU A 145 1.14 -11.94 -6.14
CA LEU A 145 2.59 -11.89 -5.95
C LEU A 145 2.97 -11.25 -4.60
N LEU A 146 2.27 -10.19 -4.21
CA LEU A 146 2.49 -9.49 -2.95
C LEU A 146 2.12 -10.37 -1.74
N LEU A 147 0.98 -11.05 -1.80
CA LEU A 147 0.54 -11.98 -0.74
C LEU A 147 1.51 -13.15 -0.55
N GLU A 148 2.06 -13.68 -1.65
CA GLU A 148 3.12 -14.70 -1.59
C GLU A 148 4.42 -14.17 -0.96
N GLN A 149 4.76 -12.90 -1.16
CA GLN A 149 5.88 -12.27 -0.45
C GLN A 149 5.60 -12.17 1.05
N TYR A 150 4.39 -11.76 1.45
CA TYR A 150 4.00 -11.69 2.87
C TYR A 150 4.13 -13.05 3.56
N LYS A 151 3.65 -14.11 2.91
CA LYS A 151 3.77 -15.49 3.39
C LYS A 151 5.23 -15.93 3.60
N ARG A 152 6.15 -15.47 2.74
CA ARG A 152 7.59 -15.77 2.89
C ARG A 152 8.26 -14.98 4.01
N ILE A 153 7.80 -13.76 4.28
CA ILE A 153 8.36 -12.89 5.33
C ILE A 153 7.96 -13.40 6.71
N ASN A 154 6.70 -13.84 6.89
CA ASN A 154 6.24 -14.33 8.18
C ASN A 154 5.50 -15.67 8.04
N LYS A 155 5.98 -16.69 8.78
CA LYS A 155 5.46 -18.07 8.78
C LYS A 155 4.02 -18.21 9.30
N TYR A 156 3.52 -17.24 10.06
CA TYR A 156 2.16 -17.23 10.58
C TYR A 156 1.12 -16.80 9.55
N ILE A 157 1.55 -16.33 8.37
CA ILE A 157 0.66 -15.92 7.29
C ILE A 157 0.33 -17.12 6.41
N ASN A 158 -0.95 -17.43 6.31
CA ASN A 158 -1.47 -18.43 5.38
C ASN A 158 -2.35 -17.77 4.33
N VAL A 159 -2.11 -18.07 3.04
CA VAL A 159 -2.89 -17.53 1.91
C VAL A 159 -3.59 -18.69 1.22
N GLU A 160 -4.91 -18.59 1.11
CA GLU A 160 -5.76 -19.58 0.45
C GLU A 160 -6.57 -18.91 -0.66
N TYR A 161 -6.58 -19.53 -1.86
CA TYR A 161 -7.39 -19.09 -2.99
C TYR A 161 -8.61 -19.99 -3.12
N ILE A 162 -9.79 -19.39 -3.06
CA ILE A 162 -11.05 -20.11 -3.16
C ILE A 162 -11.86 -19.51 -4.31
N ASN A 163 -12.07 -20.29 -5.36
CA ASN A 163 -12.97 -19.91 -6.44
C ASN A 163 -14.44 -20.11 -6.00
N PRO A 164 -15.23 -19.03 -5.83
CA PRO A 164 -16.61 -19.14 -5.36
C PRO A 164 -17.55 -19.81 -6.38
N ILE A 165 -17.12 -19.98 -7.64
CA ILE A 165 -17.86 -20.70 -8.68
C ILE A 165 -17.72 -22.20 -8.44
N GLU A 166 -16.52 -22.66 -8.11
CA GLU A 166 -16.21 -24.07 -7.84
C GLU A 166 -16.66 -24.51 -6.44
N LYS A 167 -16.59 -23.58 -5.46
CA LYS A 167 -16.99 -23.81 -4.07
C LYS A 167 -18.05 -22.78 -3.62
N PRO A 168 -19.31 -22.93 -4.00
CA PRO A 168 -20.39 -21.97 -3.68
C PRO A 168 -20.59 -21.74 -2.17
N SER A 169 -20.26 -22.73 -1.33
CA SER A 169 -20.32 -22.63 0.14
C SER A 169 -19.39 -21.55 0.71
N ALA A 170 -18.35 -21.15 -0.02
CA ALA A 170 -17.47 -20.07 0.38
C ALA A 170 -18.20 -18.71 0.44
N LYS A 171 -19.22 -18.51 -0.42
CA LYS A 171 -20.02 -17.27 -0.41
C LYS A 171 -20.69 -17.04 0.94
N SER A 172 -21.32 -18.08 1.47
CA SER A 172 -22.00 -18.02 2.78
C SER A 172 -20.98 -18.00 3.94
N LYS A 173 -19.96 -18.86 3.89
CA LYS A 173 -18.94 -18.97 4.93
C LYS A 173 -18.22 -17.64 5.19
N TYR A 174 -17.85 -16.94 4.12
CA TYR A 174 -17.11 -15.67 4.20
C TYR A 174 -18.02 -14.46 4.01
N GLN A 175 -19.36 -14.63 3.96
CA GLN A 175 -20.34 -13.54 3.74
C GLN A 175 -19.93 -12.64 2.55
N MET A 176 -19.58 -13.28 1.43
CA MET A 176 -19.04 -12.61 0.26
C MET A 176 -20.08 -11.68 -0.37
N THR A 177 -19.70 -10.43 -0.62
CA THR A 177 -20.55 -9.42 -1.28
C THR A 177 -20.22 -9.28 -2.77
N GLN A 178 -18.94 -9.45 -3.13
CA GLN A 178 -18.50 -9.34 -4.53
C GLN A 178 -17.32 -10.28 -4.83
N VAL A 179 -17.14 -10.61 -6.11
CA VAL A 179 -16.03 -11.46 -6.56
C VAL A 179 -14.69 -10.73 -6.42
N GLY A 180 -13.67 -11.43 -5.92
CA GLY A 180 -12.32 -10.92 -5.76
C GLY A 180 -12.09 -10.20 -4.42
N GLU A 181 -12.99 -10.34 -3.46
CA GLU A 181 -12.72 -9.93 -2.07
C GLU A 181 -11.55 -10.71 -1.49
N ILE A 182 -10.74 -10.02 -0.69
CA ILE A 182 -9.65 -10.61 0.08
C ILE A 182 -9.99 -10.42 1.55
N VAL A 183 -10.19 -11.52 2.27
CA VAL A 183 -10.59 -11.54 3.68
C VAL A 183 -9.37 -11.88 4.53
N PHE A 184 -8.98 -10.94 5.37
CA PHE A 184 -7.92 -11.09 6.37
C PHE A 184 -8.56 -11.47 7.69
N THR A 185 -8.13 -12.57 8.32
CA THR A 185 -8.63 -13.04 9.62
C THR A 185 -7.46 -13.30 10.55
N TYR A 186 -7.45 -12.66 11.73
CA TYR A 186 -6.40 -12.79 12.72
C TYR A 186 -6.93 -13.32 14.04
N GLY A 187 -6.26 -14.29 14.62
CA GLY A 187 -6.63 -14.89 15.90
C GLY A 187 -8.06 -15.46 15.92
N HIS A 188 -8.84 -15.10 16.94
CA HIS A 188 -10.17 -15.68 17.21
C HIS A 188 -11.32 -15.02 16.42
N GLY A 189 -11.09 -14.54 15.21
CA GLY A 189 -12.19 -14.14 14.31
C GLY A 189 -12.31 -12.66 13.97
N LYS A 190 -11.36 -11.81 14.38
CA LYS A 190 -11.29 -10.43 13.91
C LYS A 190 -11.02 -10.44 12.41
N GLN A 191 -11.87 -9.78 11.60
CA GLN A 191 -11.80 -9.80 10.14
C GLN A 191 -11.73 -8.39 9.57
N VAL A 192 -10.90 -8.22 8.54
CA VAL A 192 -10.85 -7.03 7.68
C VAL A 192 -10.93 -7.48 6.23
N ARG A 193 -11.63 -6.72 5.39
CA ARG A 193 -11.84 -7.00 3.99
C ARG A 193 -11.18 -5.96 3.11
N VAL A 194 -10.55 -6.40 2.05
CA VAL A 194 -10.03 -5.55 0.98
C VAL A 194 -10.73 -5.95 -0.30
N TYR A 195 -11.28 -4.97 -1.01
CA TYR A 195 -12.02 -5.22 -2.23
C TYR A 195 -11.12 -5.04 -3.46
N ARG A 196 -11.40 -5.81 -4.50
CA ARG A 196 -10.65 -5.75 -5.77
C ARG A 196 -10.57 -4.34 -6.35
N LYS A 197 -11.65 -3.57 -6.28
CA LYS A 197 -11.72 -2.19 -6.76
C LYS A 197 -10.75 -1.24 -6.02
N ASP A 198 -10.40 -1.59 -4.77
CA ASP A 198 -9.53 -0.78 -3.90
C ASP A 198 -8.04 -1.09 -4.12
N LEU A 199 -7.71 -2.07 -4.98
CA LEU A 199 -6.31 -2.41 -5.30
C LEU A 199 -5.67 -1.46 -6.32
N THR A 200 -6.48 -0.61 -6.95
CA THR A 200 -6.00 0.37 -7.92
C THR A 200 -6.52 1.76 -7.57
N ALA A 201 -5.66 2.75 -7.72
CA ALA A 201 -6.00 4.17 -7.60
C ALA A 201 -5.71 4.88 -8.92
N GLN A 202 -6.35 6.02 -9.16
CA GLN A 202 -6.06 6.83 -10.34
C GLN A 202 -4.69 7.50 -10.15
N SER A 203 -3.78 7.32 -11.12
CA SER A 203 -2.50 8.02 -11.10
C SER A 203 -2.71 9.51 -11.35
N LYS A 204 -2.02 10.35 -10.56
CA LYS A 204 -2.02 11.82 -10.78
C LYS A 204 -1.08 12.25 -11.91
N VAL A 205 -0.23 11.34 -12.38
CA VAL A 205 0.85 11.64 -13.36
C VAL A 205 0.63 10.94 -14.68
N THR A 206 0.02 9.76 -14.70
CA THR A 206 -0.22 8.95 -15.88
C THR A 206 -1.70 8.56 -15.98
N SER A 207 -2.16 8.23 -17.20
CA SER A 207 -3.52 7.71 -17.41
C SER A 207 -3.70 6.29 -16.89
N ASP A 208 -2.63 5.61 -16.53
CA ASP A 208 -2.65 4.21 -16.09
C ASP A 208 -3.03 4.10 -14.61
N PRO A 209 -3.85 3.11 -14.24
CA PRO A 209 -4.20 2.87 -12.85
C PRO A 209 -2.97 2.44 -12.04
N LEU A 210 -2.76 3.09 -10.89
CA LEU A 210 -1.68 2.81 -9.96
C LEU A 210 -2.09 1.66 -9.02
N PHE A 211 -1.24 0.64 -8.88
CA PHE A 211 -1.48 -0.45 -7.94
C PHE A 211 -1.15 -0.02 -6.51
N VAL A 212 -2.13 -0.07 -5.63
CA VAL A 212 -2.04 0.34 -4.21
C VAL A 212 -2.22 -0.83 -3.23
N GLY A 213 -2.08 -2.06 -3.71
CA GLY A 213 -2.34 -3.27 -2.91
C GLY A 213 -1.46 -3.39 -1.67
N GLU A 214 -0.19 -2.96 -1.72
CA GLU A 214 0.71 -2.99 -0.55
C GLU A 214 0.16 -2.12 0.59
N GLU A 215 -0.28 -0.90 0.27
CA GLU A 215 -0.93 0.00 1.24
C GLU A 215 -2.15 -0.67 1.87
N LYS A 216 -3.06 -1.18 1.05
CA LYS A 216 -4.34 -1.75 1.50
C LYS A 216 -4.16 -3.01 2.34
N PHE A 217 -3.27 -3.91 1.93
CA PHE A 217 -3.02 -5.15 2.67
C PHE A 217 -2.31 -4.90 3.99
N THR A 218 -1.30 -4.05 3.98
CA THR A 218 -0.57 -3.73 5.20
C THR A 218 -1.44 -2.98 6.18
N GLN A 219 -2.31 -2.10 5.71
CA GLN A 219 -3.30 -1.42 6.54
C GLN A 219 -4.32 -2.40 7.13
N ALA A 220 -4.82 -3.36 6.33
CA ALA A 220 -5.72 -4.41 6.82
C ALA A 220 -5.08 -5.24 7.95
N ILE A 221 -3.81 -5.62 7.77
CA ILE A 221 -3.06 -6.36 8.78
C ILE A 221 -2.82 -5.50 10.03
N TYR A 222 -2.40 -4.25 9.85
CA TYR A 222 -2.22 -3.32 10.97
C TYR A 222 -3.50 -3.18 11.81
N THR A 223 -4.63 -2.99 11.13
CA THR A 223 -5.97 -2.92 11.76
C THR A 223 -6.31 -4.17 12.58
N LEU A 224 -5.87 -5.35 12.13
CA LEU A 224 -6.09 -6.61 12.85
C LEU A 224 -5.18 -6.76 14.06
N LEU A 225 -3.96 -6.26 13.99
CA LEU A 225 -2.97 -6.30 15.06
C LEU A 225 -3.26 -5.25 16.15
N ASP A 226 -3.83 -4.11 15.74
CA ASP A 226 -4.14 -3.02 16.67
C ASP A 226 -5.41 -3.35 17.46
N ASN A 227 -5.27 -3.44 18.76
CA ASN A 227 -6.38 -3.68 19.69
C ASN A 227 -7.06 -2.37 20.12
N GLU A 228 -6.45 -1.20 19.85
CA GLU A 228 -7.00 0.09 20.22
C GLU A 228 -7.87 0.65 19.11
N SER A 229 -9.17 0.55 19.22
CA SER A 229 -10.09 1.29 18.37
C SER A 229 -10.27 2.70 18.93
N PHE A 230 -9.64 3.70 18.31
CA PHE A 230 -9.87 5.10 18.68
C PHE A 230 -11.33 5.49 18.43
N VAL A 231 -11.94 6.12 19.43
CA VAL A 231 -13.31 6.65 19.34
C VAL A 231 -13.23 8.15 19.14
N ILE A 232 -13.79 8.62 18.02
CA ILE A 232 -13.84 10.03 17.65
C ILE A 232 -15.26 10.52 17.87
N TYR A 233 -15.40 11.56 18.66
CA TYR A 233 -16.67 12.19 18.94
C TYR A 233 -16.80 13.53 18.21
N PHE A 234 -17.91 13.72 17.51
CA PHE A 234 -18.31 15.02 16.97
C PHE A 234 -19.33 15.66 17.88
N THR A 235 -19.10 16.90 18.29
CA THR A 235 -20.07 17.64 19.11
C THR A 235 -21.33 17.95 18.31
N VAL A 236 -22.47 17.93 19.00
CA VAL A 236 -23.79 18.29 18.47
C VAL A 236 -24.57 19.07 19.52
N GLY A 237 -25.50 19.89 19.08
CA GLY A 237 -26.40 20.70 19.95
C GLY A 237 -26.24 22.18 19.78
N HIS A 238 -25.18 22.67 19.11
CA HIS A 238 -24.91 24.10 18.90
C HIS A 238 -24.90 24.47 17.41
N GLY A 239 -25.63 23.70 16.59
CA GLY A 239 -25.72 23.93 15.15
C GLY A 239 -24.44 23.58 14.39
N GLU A 240 -23.66 22.69 14.91
CA GLU A 240 -22.46 22.16 14.25
C GLU A 240 -22.79 21.47 12.92
N ARG A 241 -21.81 21.34 12.03
CA ARG A 241 -21.88 20.52 10.83
C ARG A 241 -22.02 19.05 11.23
N GLN A 242 -23.04 18.35 10.73
CA GLN A 242 -23.42 17.03 11.22
C GLN A 242 -22.83 15.90 10.38
N ILE A 243 -22.36 14.85 11.05
CA ILE A 243 -21.80 13.64 10.40
C ILE A 243 -22.88 12.73 9.81
N GLN A 244 -24.15 12.92 10.15
CA GLN A 244 -25.27 12.17 9.55
C GLN A 244 -25.87 12.91 8.34
N ASP A 245 -25.57 14.20 8.19
CA ASP A 245 -26.09 14.99 7.09
C ASP A 245 -25.37 14.59 5.77
N ARG A 246 -26.19 14.17 4.79
CA ARG A 246 -25.75 13.81 3.43
C ARG A 246 -25.85 14.98 2.46
N GLY A 247 -26.39 16.10 2.88
CA GLY A 247 -26.41 17.34 2.12
C GLY A 247 -25.02 17.91 1.89
N GLY A 248 -24.90 18.93 1.07
CA GLY A 248 -23.60 19.52 0.71
C GLY A 248 -22.83 20.05 1.93
N GLU A 249 -23.54 20.61 2.91
CA GLU A 249 -22.96 21.18 4.13
C GLU A 249 -22.69 20.14 5.24
N GLY A 250 -23.04 18.89 5.03
CA GLY A 250 -22.82 17.80 5.96
C GLY A 250 -21.39 17.25 5.95
N LEU A 251 -21.10 16.34 6.90
CA LEU A 251 -19.82 15.66 7.09
C LEU A 251 -19.92 14.14 6.92
N SER A 252 -20.95 13.63 6.21
CA SER A 252 -21.13 12.18 6.08
C SER A 252 -19.99 11.50 5.31
N TYR A 253 -19.29 12.20 4.41
CA TYR A 253 -18.12 11.68 3.73
C TYR A 253 -16.91 11.60 4.68
N VAL A 254 -16.72 12.60 5.54
CA VAL A 254 -15.70 12.55 6.61
C VAL A 254 -15.93 11.35 7.51
N LYS A 255 -17.19 11.13 7.96
CA LYS A 255 -17.54 9.93 8.74
C LYS A 255 -17.13 8.65 8.02
N THR A 256 -17.50 8.51 6.74
CA THR A 256 -17.16 7.33 5.93
C THR A 256 -15.65 7.14 5.82
N TYR A 257 -14.88 8.22 5.60
CA TYR A 257 -13.42 8.11 5.52
C TYR A 257 -12.78 7.70 6.85
N LEU A 258 -13.27 8.23 7.98
CA LEU A 258 -12.81 7.85 9.31
C LEU A 258 -13.15 6.38 9.64
N GLU A 259 -14.37 5.94 9.32
CA GLU A 259 -14.80 4.55 9.52
C GLU A 259 -14.01 3.57 8.65
N ASN A 260 -13.69 3.96 7.41
CA ASN A 260 -12.81 3.19 6.51
C ASN A 260 -11.38 3.03 7.06
N GLU A 261 -10.90 4.01 7.84
CA GLU A 261 -9.64 3.95 8.59
C GLU A 261 -9.79 3.28 9.95
N ASN A 262 -10.92 2.59 10.18
CA ASN A 262 -11.22 1.83 11.39
C ASN A 262 -11.33 2.66 12.68
N TYR A 263 -11.66 3.95 12.57
CA TYR A 263 -12.07 4.75 13.71
C TYR A 263 -13.54 4.50 14.02
N LYS A 264 -13.92 4.48 15.29
CA LYS A 264 -15.33 4.54 15.70
C LYS A 264 -15.77 5.99 15.77
N VAL A 265 -16.77 6.36 14.97
CA VAL A 265 -17.27 7.74 14.90
C VAL A 265 -18.63 7.82 15.57
N LYS A 266 -18.76 8.73 16.54
CA LYS A 266 -19.98 8.95 17.32
C LYS A 266 -20.30 10.44 17.44
N GLU A 267 -21.53 10.76 17.75
CA GLU A 267 -21.97 12.09 18.15
C GLU A 267 -21.91 12.23 19.65
N LEU A 268 -21.65 13.44 20.14
CA LEU A 268 -21.58 13.80 21.55
C LEU A 268 -22.38 15.06 21.81
N ASN A 269 -23.46 14.93 22.54
CA ASN A 269 -24.21 16.09 23.05
C ASN A 269 -23.70 16.46 24.44
N ILE A 270 -22.80 17.44 24.51
CA ILE A 270 -22.16 17.88 25.75
C ILE A 270 -23.18 18.54 26.71
N ILE A 271 -24.31 19.04 26.21
CA ILE A 271 -25.39 19.55 27.05
C ILE A 271 -25.95 18.44 27.94
N LEU A 272 -26.28 17.30 27.32
CA LEU A 272 -27.03 16.22 27.93
C LEU A 272 -26.15 15.22 28.69
N GLU A 273 -24.88 15.05 28.26
CA GLU A 273 -24.00 14.02 28.79
C GLU A 273 -22.59 14.52 29.11
N ASN A 274 -21.87 13.77 29.91
CA ASN A 274 -20.45 14.02 30.17
C ASN A 274 -19.60 13.46 29.01
N ILE A 275 -18.41 14.00 28.84
CA ILE A 275 -17.45 13.47 27.87
C ILE A 275 -17.10 12.02 28.26
N PRO A 276 -17.34 11.03 27.35
CA PRO A 276 -17.06 9.64 27.62
C PRO A 276 -15.56 9.38 27.84
N THR A 277 -15.26 8.43 28.71
CA THR A 277 -13.86 8.07 29.03
C THR A 277 -13.12 7.39 27.87
N ASP A 278 -13.88 6.85 26.88
CA ASP A 278 -13.33 6.26 25.65
C ASP A 278 -13.07 7.30 24.55
N ALA A 279 -13.35 8.60 24.81
CA ALA A 279 -13.13 9.67 23.85
C ALA A 279 -11.64 9.86 23.59
N SER A 280 -11.18 9.38 22.44
CA SER A 280 -9.79 9.54 22.00
C SER A 280 -9.54 10.90 21.32
N LEU A 281 -10.57 11.44 20.67
CA LEU A 281 -10.56 12.73 20.00
C LEU A 281 -11.97 13.31 20.03
N ILE A 282 -12.07 14.62 20.30
CA ILE A 282 -13.30 15.40 20.12
C ILE A 282 -13.11 16.35 18.94
N ILE A 283 -14.07 16.39 18.04
CA ILE A 283 -14.10 17.31 16.89
C ILE A 283 -15.28 18.27 17.07
N ILE A 284 -15.00 19.56 17.07
CA ILE A 284 -15.99 20.63 17.06
C ILE A 284 -16.04 21.21 15.65
N ALA A 285 -17.16 21.00 14.95
CA ALA A 285 -17.27 21.33 13.54
C ALA A 285 -18.16 22.56 13.30
N SER A 286 -17.58 23.73 13.42
CA SER A 286 -18.21 25.02 13.12
C SER A 286 -19.57 25.23 13.83
N PRO A 287 -19.59 25.36 15.15
CA PRO A 287 -20.82 25.67 15.91
C PRO A 287 -21.32 27.07 15.59
N ILE A 288 -22.65 27.22 15.53
CA ILE A 288 -23.33 28.53 15.31
C ILE A 288 -23.72 29.15 16.64
N GLU A 289 -24.14 28.33 17.61
CA GLU A 289 -24.60 28.78 18.92
C GLU A 289 -23.52 28.67 19.96
N SER A 290 -23.55 29.53 20.96
CA SER A 290 -22.55 29.55 22.02
C SER A 290 -22.76 28.40 22.99
N PHE A 291 -21.67 27.79 23.40
CA PHE A 291 -21.67 26.84 24.49
C PHE A 291 -21.95 27.53 25.84
N SER A 292 -22.51 26.83 26.79
CA SER A 292 -22.60 27.30 28.16
C SER A 292 -21.24 27.21 28.87
N ASP A 293 -21.09 27.94 29.96
CA ASP A 293 -19.86 27.89 30.78
C ASP A 293 -19.60 26.48 31.34
N PHE A 294 -20.66 25.73 31.65
CA PHE A 294 -20.56 24.36 32.14
C PHE A 294 -20.03 23.40 31.08
N GLU A 295 -20.43 23.57 29.83
CA GLU A 295 -19.90 22.75 28.71
C GLU A 295 -18.45 23.10 28.41
N MET A 296 -18.11 24.40 28.46
CA MET A 296 -16.72 24.83 28.32
C MET A 296 -15.84 24.30 29.44
N GLU A 297 -16.36 24.16 30.66
CA GLU A 297 -15.66 23.53 31.77
C GLU A 297 -15.43 22.05 31.52
N LYS A 298 -16.40 21.31 31.00
CA LYS A 298 -16.22 19.89 30.60
C LYS A 298 -15.11 19.75 29.55
N LEU A 299 -15.10 20.56 28.49
CA LEU A 299 -14.05 20.58 27.47
C LEU A 299 -12.69 20.95 28.06
N ASN A 300 -12.67 21.94 28.95
CA ASN A 300 -11.44 22.37 29.61
C ASN A 300 -10.82 21.24 30.45
N ASN A 301 -11.65 20.55 31.23
CA ASN A 301 -11.22 19.40 32.03
C ASN A 301 -10.75 18.24 31.15
N TYR A 302 -11.43 17.98 30.04
CA TYR A 302 -11.01 16.96 29.07
C TYR A 302 -9.61 17.26 28.52
N VAL A 303 -9.34 18.47 28.07
CA VAL A 303 -8.02 18.85 27.54
C VAL A 303 -6.97 18.83 28.66
N LYS A 304 -7.25 19.36 29.85
CA LYS A 304 -6.33 19.34 31.00
C LYS A 304 -5.91 17.93 31.39
N THR A 305 -6.76 16.95 31.19
CA THR A 305 -6.47 15.53 31.48
C THR A 305 -5.80 14.79 30.31
N GLY A 306 -5.33 15.48 29.26
CA GLY A 306 -4.62 14.89 28.12
C GLY A 306 -5.51 14.62 26.91
N GLY A 307 -6.72 15.14 26.91
CA GLY A 307 -7.65 15.07 25.79
C GLY A 307 -7.14 15.76 24.54
N LYS A 308 -7.65 15.35 23.40
CA LYS A 308 -7.26 15.85 22.07
C LYS A 308 -8.45 16.50 21.42
N LEU A 309 -8.27 17.72 20.92
CA LEU A 309 -9.36 18.53 20.37
C LEU A 309 -9.00 18.98 18.95
N PHE A 310 -9.93 18.78 18.03
CA PHE A 310 -9.86 19.32 16.68
C PHE A 310 -11.01 20.30 16.46
N VAL A 311 -10.69 21.55 16.24
CA VAL A 311 -11.69 22.62 16.04
C VAL A 311 -11.62 23.10 14.62
N LEU A 312 -12.74 22.99 13.92
CA LEU A 312 -13.00 23.62 12.64
C LEU A 312 -13.85 24.86 12.94
N TYR A 313 -13.32 26.04 12.68
CA TYR A 313 -13.92 27.29 13.13
C TYR A 313 -14.13 28.28 11.97
N ASP A 314 -15.27 28.16 11.30
CA ASP A 314 -15.61 28.96 10.12
C ASP A 314 -15.56 30.46 10.41
N SER A 315 -15.31 31.25 9.37
CA SER A 315 -15.55 32.69 9.39
C SER A 315 -17.01 32.99 9.65
N PHE A 316 -17.31 34.09 10.33
CA PHE A 316 -18.67 34.53 10.55
C PHE A 316 -19.43 34.82 9.24
N MET A 317 -18.69 35.07 8.16
CA MET A 317 -19.25 35.33 6.83
C MET A 317 -19.90 34.07 6.22
N ASP A 318 -19.43 32.89 6.59
CA ASP A 318 -20.03 31.65 6.09
C ASP A 318 -21.35 31.31 6.80
N ARG A 319 -21.42 31.47 8.13
CA ARG A 319 -22.60 31.05 8.93
C ARG A 319 -23.31 32.16 9.72
N GLY A 320 -22.86 33.38 9.60
CA GLY A 320 -23.56 34.56 10.11
C GLY A 320 -23.56 34.78 11.62
N LYS A 321 -22.93 33.91 12.42
CA LYS A 321 -22.86 34.03 13.88
C LYS A 321 -21.47 33.80 14.42
N PHE A 322 -21.05 34.61 15.37
CA PHE A 322 -19.77 34.44 16.07
C PHE A 322 -19.99 33.75 17.41
N ASN A 323 -19.36 32.61 17.62
CA ASN A 323 -19.39 31.89 18.89
C ASN A 323 -18.37 32.50 19.86
N SER A 324 -18.83 33.40 20.73
CA SER A 324 -17.96 34.13 21.64
C SER A 324 -17.28 33.23 22.69
N ASN A 325 -18.03 32.28 23.27
CA ASN A 325 -17.50 31.42 24.35
C ASN A 325 -16.44 30.44 23.83
N LEU A 326 -16.61 29.87 22.64
CA LEU A 326 -15.56 29.07 21.99
C LEU A 326 -14.32 29.93 21.72
N GLY A 327 -14.50 31.19 21.26
CA GLY A 327 -13.38 32.10 21.06
C GLY A 327 -12.62 32.42 22.34
N VAL A 328 -13.33 32.61 23.48
CA VAL A 328 -12.71 32.81 24.81
C VAL A 328 -11.97 31.56 25.25
N PHE A 329 -12.59 30.36 25.13
CA PHE A 329 -11.94 29.10 25.43
C PHE A 329 -10.63 28.91 24.61
N LEU A 330 -10.71 29.12 23.31
CA LEU A 330 -9.55 29.04 22.43
C LEU A 330 -8.45 30.05 22.82
N SER A 331 -8.84 31.28 23.19
CA SER A 331 -7.90 32.32 23.65
C SER A 331 -7.20 31.93 24.95
N ASP A 332 -7.90 31.31 25.90
CA ASP A 332 -7.31 30.78 27.14
C ASP A 332 -6.25 29.71 26.86
N TRP A 333 -6.46 28.92 25.82
CA TRP A 333 -5.51 27.91 25.33
C TRP A 333 -4.49 28.48 24.34
N GLY A 334 -4.52 29.81 24.05
CA GLY A 334 -3.51 30.51 23.25
C GLY A 334 -3.80 30.64 21.76
N PHE A 335 -5.02 30.31 21.33
CA PHE A 335 -5.47 30.54 19.95
C PHE A 335 -6.32 31.82 19.90
N LYS A 336 -5.77 32.85 19.31
CA LYS A 336 -6.51 34.09 19.09
C LYS A 336 -7.17 34.06 17.73
N THR A 337 -8.46 34.36 17.69
CA THR A 337 -9.25 34.43 16.46
C THR A 337 -9.80 35.83 16.31
N LYS A 338 -9.88 36.33 15.08
CA LYS A 338 -10.56 37.57 14.75
C LYS A 338 -11.84 37.33 13.98
N ASN A 339 -12.69 38.36 13.93
CA ASN A 339 -13.89 38.35 13.13
C ASN A 339 -13.55 38.87 11.72
N ASP A 340 -12.85 38.10 10.96
CA ASP A 340 -12.30 38.44 9.65
C ASP A 340 -12.47 37.27 8.64
N TYR A 341 -12.14 37.54 7.41
CA TYR A 341 -11.99 36.54 6.36
C TYR A 341 -10.68 36.77 5.59
N ILE A 342 -10.12 35.68 5.11
CA ILE A 342 -8.81 35.72 4.44
C ILE A 342 -8.97 35.94 2.95
N ILE A 343 -8.09 36.79 2.42
CA ILE A 343 -7.93 37.07 0.99
C ILE A 343 -6.48 36.76 0.63
N ASP A 344 -6.23 35.91 -0.35
CA ASP A 344 -4.89 35.67 -0.89
C ASP A 344 -4.90 35.73 -2.42
N PRO A 345 -4.63 36.91 -3.01
CA PRO A 345 -4.65 37.08 -4.46
C PRO A 345 -3.56 36.27 -5.18
N SER A 346 -2.50 35.90 -4.49
CA SER A 346 -1.32 35.23 -5.06
C SER A 346 -1.39 33.70 -5.01
N SER A 347 -2.30 33.14 -4.21
CA SER A 347 -2.41 31.68 -4.04
C SER A 347 -3.86 31.27 -3.76
N SER A 348 -4.68 31.29 -4.82
CA SER A 348 -6.11 30.98 -4.74
C SER A 348 -6.60 30.25 -5.99
N VAL A 349 -7.77 29.61 -5.88
CA VAL A 349 -8.48 28.95 -6.98
C VAL A 349 -9.67 29.83 -7.37
N VAL A 350 -9.71 30.31 -8.60
CA VAL A 350 -10.76 31.13 -9.20
C VAL A 350 -10.94 32.51 -8.55
N ILE A 351 -11.16 32.57 -7.23
CA ILE A 351 -11.35 33.82 -6.47
C ILE A 351 -10.41 33.86 -5.25
N PRO A 352 -10.01 35.07 -4.81
CA PRO A 352 -8.97 35.24 -3.81
C PRO A 352 -9.32 34.77 -2.39
N VAL A 353 -10.55 34.32 -2.14
CA VAL A 353 -10.98 33.70 -0.88
C VAL A 353 -10.99 32.18 -0.91
N ASN A 354 -10.80 31.56 -2.08
CA ASN A 354 -10.58 30.12 -2.23
C ASN A 354 -9.08 29.85 -2.14
N ILE A 355 -8.57 29.76 -0.95
CA ILE A 355 -7.15 29.86 -0.65
C ILE A 355 -6.45 28.52 -0.87
N VAL A 356 -5.37 28.52 -1.62
CA VAL A 356 -4.39 27.43 -1.67
C VAL A 356 -3.28 27.73 -0.66
N PRO A 357 -3.30 27.12 0.52
CA PRO A 357 -2.39 27.48 1.59
C PRO A 357 -0.96 27.07 1.30
N LYS A 358 -0.01 27.78 1.92
CA LYS A 358 1.40 27.37 1.98
C LYS A 358 1.58 26.41 3.15
N TYR A 359 2.23 25.28 2.87
CA TYR A 359 2.55 24.26 3.84
C TYR A 359 3.81 24.62 4.62
N THR A 360 3.74 24.53 5.93
CA THR A 360 4.92 24.65 6.80
C THR A 360 5.66 23.31 6.90
N SER A 361 6.73 23.26 7.71
CA SER A 361 7.45 22.01 8.01
C SER A 361 6.78 21.28 9.19
N HIS A 362 5.49 20.93 9.05
CA HIS A 362 4.72 20.23 10.07
C HIS A 362 4.40 18.80 9.62
N PRO A 363 4.36 17.77 10.51
CA PRO A 363 4.07 16.39 10.14
C PRO A 363 2.77 16.19 9.37
N ILE A 364 1.74 16.98 9.66
CA ILE A 364 0.44 16.94 8.98
C ILE A 364 0.55 17.26 7.48
N THR A 365 1.42 18.19 7.11
CA THR A 365 1.54 18.70 5.75
C THR A 365 2.70 18.08 4.96
N GLN A 366 3.55 17.29 5.60
CA GLN A 366 4.76 16.75 4.99
C GLN A 366 4.45 15.92 3.74
N THR A 367 3.48 15.00 3.83
CA THR A 367 3.11 14.13 2.70
C THR A 367 2.49 14.91 1.54
N LEU A 368 1.69 15.94 1.85
CA LEU A 368 1.10 16.84 0.85
C LEU A 368 2.19 17.64 0.13
N LYS A 369 3.13 18.19 0.89
CA LYS A 369 4.26 18.97 0.36
C LYS A 369 5.16 18.13 -0.55
N GLU A 370 5.53 16.93 -0.12
CA GLU A 370 6.36 16.03 -0.90
C GLU A 370 5.64 15.49 -2.14
N GLY A 371 4.31 15.27 -2.06
CA GLY A 371 3.47 14.86 -3.18
C GLY A 371 3.08 16.01 -4.11
N ASN A 372 3.47 17.25 -3.81
CA ASN A 372 3.03 18.46 -4.50
C ASN A 372 1.49 18.54 -4.65
N VAL A 373 0.78 18.11 -3.61
CA VAL A 373 -0.69 18.10 -3.56
C VAL A 373 -1.17 19.31 -2.78
N PHE A 374 -1.99 20.16 -3.38
CA PHE A 374 -2.52 21.33 -2.71
C PHE A 374 -3.89 21.02 -2.06
N ALA A 375 -4.21 21.73 -0.98
CA ALA A 375 -5.54 21.79 -0.41
C ALA A 375 -6.18 23.14 -0.75
N CYS A 376 -7.47 23.27 -0.53
CA CYS A 376 -8.19 24.53 -0.73
C CYS A 376 -9.14 24.79 0.44
N LEU A 377 -9.03 25.97 1.05
CA LEU A 377 -9.92 26.47 2.09
C LEU A 377 -10.76 27.61 1.50
N VAL A 378 -12.02 27.72 1.94
CA VAL A 378 -12.94 28.72 1.39
C VAL A 378 -13.41 29.68 2.49
N VAL A 379 -13.19 30.97 2.29
CA VAL A 379 -13.59 32.03 3.23
C VAL A 379 -13.08 31.75 4.65
N ALA A 380 -11.83 31.29 4.74
CA ALA A 380 -11.21 30.98 6.03
C ALA A 380 -11.03 32.24 6.90
N ARG A 381 -10.99 32.07 8.22
CA ARG A 381 -10.62 33.13 9.17
C ARG A 381 -9.15 33.09 9.54
N SER A 382 -8.63 34.19 10.06
CA SER A 382 -7.30 34.25 10.63
C SER A 382 -7.20 33.56 11.99
N LEU A 383 -6.04 32.94 12.22
CA LEU A 383 -5.64 32.41 13.51
C LEU A 383 -4.30 33.02 13.92
N LEU A 384 -4.17 33.34 15.20
CA LEU A 384 -2.91 33.82 15.75
C LEU A 384 -2.59 33.04 17.03
N SER A 385 -1.34 32.68 17.22
CA SER A 385 -0.86 32.15 18.50
C SER A 385 -0.53 33.30 19.45
N GLY A 386 -0.81 33.14 20.73
CA GLY A 386 -0.54 34.15 21.74
C GLY A 386 -0.24 33.59 23.12
N GLU A 387 -0.18 34.48 24.10
CA GLU A 387 -0.08 34.09 25.50
C GLU A 387 -1.21 33.13 25.86
N ASN A 388 -0.94 32.13 26.66
CA ASN A 388 -1.88 31.11 27.07
C ASN A 388 -1.73 30.76 28.55
N LYS A 389 -2.81 30.31 29.17
CA LYS A 389 -2.86 29.93 30.59
C LYS A 389 -2.13 28.62 30.90
N TYR A 390 -1.80 27.79 29.90
CA TYR A 390 -1.38 26.41 30.08
C TYR A 390 0.00 26.09 29.49
N ASN A 391 0.82 27.10 29.20
CA ASN A 391 2.20 26.96 28.68
C ASN A 391 2.31 26.04 27.45
N GLY A 392 1.40 26.22 26.49
CA GLY A 392 1.40 25.48 25.24
C GLY A 392 2.50 25.93 24.27
N VAL A 393 2.96 25.00 23.46
CA VAL A 393 3.86 25.25 22.32
C VAL A 393 3.03 25.24 21.05
N PHE A 394 3.19 26.26 20.19
CA PHE A 394 2.40 26.45 18.98
C PHE A 394 3.22 26.27 17.72
N GLU A 395 2.63 25.62 16.73
CA GLU A 395 3.20 25.44 15.40
C GLU A 395 2.15 25.75 14.34
N ASN A 396 2.52 26.60 13.37
CA ASN A 396 1.65 26.85 12.23
C ASN A 396 1.67 25.62 11.31
N ILE A 397 0.51 25.14 10.89
CA ILE A 397 0.36 24.00 9.98
C ILE A 397 0.32 24.48 8.53
N ILE A 398 -0.52 25.48 8.28
CA ILE A 398 -0.71 26.12 6.97
C ILE A 398 -0.88 27.63 7.14
N THR A 399 -0.41 28.37 6.15
CA THR A 399 -0.46 29.85 6.14
C THR A 399 -0.85 30.37 4.77
N THR A 400 -1.21 31.66 4.68
CA THR A 400 -1.29 32.38 3.40
C THR A 400 0.10 32.62 2.82
N THR A 401 0.14 33.18 1.61
CA THR A 401 1.34 33.86 1.09
C THR A 401 1.61 35.16 1.85
N PRO A 402 2.79 35.79 1.70
CA PRO A 402 3.03 37.12 2.24
C PRO A 402 2.09 38.21 1.71
N GLN A 403 1.45 37.98 0.56
CA GLN A 403 0.47 38.90 -0.05
C GLN A 403 -0.96 38.64 0.43
N GLY A 404 -1.19 37.52 1.13
CA GLY A 404 -2.48 37.25 1.75
C GLY A 404 -2.71 38.13 2.98
N TYR A 405 -3.94 38.37 3.33
CA TYR A 405 -4.31 39.19 4.49
C TYR A 405 -5.66 38.80 5.06
N GLY A 406 -5.84 39.04 6.35
CA GLY A 406 -7.16 38.92 7.04
C GLY A 406 -7.89 40.21 6.99
N LYS A 407 -9.07 40.24 6.34
CA LYS A 407 -9.90 41.41 6.17
C LYS A 407 -10.94 41.50 7.28
N GLU A 408 -10.84 42.52 8.11
CA GLU A 408 -11.80 42.79 9.19
C GLU A 408 -12.90 43.74 8.68
N GLU A 409 -14.00 43.17 8.18
CA GLU A 409 -15.18 43.92 7.70
C GLU A 409 -16.49 43.29 8.17
N ALA A 410 -17.50 44.12 8.39
CA ALA A 410 -18.82 43.66 8.79
C ALA A 410 -19.64 43.02 7.64
N THR A 411 -19.24 43.26 6.40
CA THR A 411 -19.90 42.76 5.19
C THR A 411 -18.90 42.17 4.21
N PHE A 412 -19.27 41.03 3.62
CA PHE A 412 -18.47 40.40 2.61
C PHE A 412 -18.65 41.09 1.24
N ASP A 413 -17.62 41.84 0.82
CA ASP A 413 -17.62 42.50 -0.49
C ASP A 413 -16.22 42.41 -1.13
N LEU A 414 -16.01 41.41 -1.97
CA LEU A 414 -14.72 41.18 -2.67
C LEU A 414 -14.37 42.30 -3.66
N SER A 415 -15.37 43.00 -4.20
CA SER A 415 -15.15 44.05 -5.19
C SER A 415 -14.46 45.29 -4.60
N ARG A 416 -14.67 45.51 -3.30
CA ARG A 416 -14.10 46.62 -2.52
C ARG A 416 -12.99 46.21 -1.56
N ALA A 417 -12.76 44.90 -1.40
CA ALA A 417 -11.79 44.36 -0.45
C ALA A 417 -10.36 44.75 -0.86
N ARG A 418 -9.81 45.77 -0.20
CA ARG A 418 -8.42 46.19 -0.31
C ARG A 418 -7.78 46.12 1.06
N PHE A 419 -6.51 45.76 1.10
CA PHE A 419 -5.74 45.71 2.34
C PHE A 419 -5.66 47.08 3.00
N ASN A 420 -6.04 47.14 4.28
CA ASN A 420 -5.94 48.32 5.14
C ASN A 420 -4.97 48.04 6.30
N PRO A 421 -3.77 48.63 6.32
CA PRO A 421 -2.77 48.33 7.35
C PRO A 421 -3.17 48.68 8.78
N ARG A 422 -4.25 49.41 8.97
CA ARG A 422 -4.71 49.82 10.32
C ARG A 422 -5.65 48.80 10.98
N THR A 423 -6.40 48.06 10.18
CA THR A 423 -7.44 47.12 10.64
C THR A 423 -7.14 45.68 10.30
N ASP A 424 -6.53 45.45 9.14
CA ASP A 424 -6.35 44.13 8.56
C ASP A 424 -5.07 43.46 9.08
N ILE A 425 -5.04 42.14 9.04
CA ILE A 425 -3.88 41.35 9.42
C ILE A 425 -3.03 41.10 8.17
N ALA A 426 -1.76 41.56 8.17
CA ALA A 426 -0.84 41.30 7.06
C ALA A 426 -0.35 39.85 7.06
N GLY A 427 -0.13 39.29 5.84
CA GLY A 427 0.41 37.96 5.65
C GLY A 427 1.93 37.83 5.95
N PRO A 428 2.40 36.59 6.11
CA PRO A 428 1.65 35.35 6.00
C PRO A 428 0.76 35.08 7.23
N VAL A 429 -0.54 34.91 7.00
CA VAL A 429 -1.55 34.69 8.05
C VAL A 429 -1.72 33.19 8.29
N PRO A 430 -1.61 32.68 9.51
CA PRO A 430 -1.91 31.29 9.83
C PRO A 430 -3.41 30.98 9.62
N LEU A 431 -3.66 29.85 8.95
CA LEU A 431 -5.01 29.31 8.68
C LEU A 431 -5.30 28.05 9.49
N ALA A 432 -4.25 27.38 9.96
CA ALA A 432 -4.33 26.30 10.92
C ALA A 432 -3.12 26.30 11.85
N ILE A 433 -3.39 26.09 13.14
CA ILE A 433 -2.38 26.08 14.20
C ILE A 433 -2.55 24.83 15.06
N SER A 434 -1.43 24.21 15.43
CA SER A 434 -1.34 23.14 16.42
C SER A 434 -0.80 23.69 17.73
N GLY A 435 -1.48 23.43 18.85
CA GLY A 435 -1.02 23.68 20.21
C GLY A 435 -0.79 22.37 20.96
N THR A 436 0.38 22.24 21.59
CA THR A 436 0.78 21.05 22.36
C THR A 436 1.04 21.44 23.81
N TYR A 437 0.44 20.74 24.75
CA TYR A 437 0.46 21.07 26.18
C TYR A 437 0.96 19.87 26.99
N LYS A 438 1.95 20.07 27.83
CA LYS A 438 2.41 19.04 28.76
C LYS A 438 1.39 18.81 29.86
N VAL A 439 1.06 17.58 30.12
CA VAL A 439 0.13 17.16 31.18
C VAL A 439 0.94 16.48 32.28
N GLU A 440 0.81 16.98 33.50
CA GLU A 440 1.54 16.41 34.64
C GLU A 440 1.11 14.96 34.89
N GLY A 441 2.09 14.08 35.10
CA GLY A 441 1.84 12.64 35.33
C GLY A 441 1.49 11.82 34.07
N ARG A 442 1.47 12.42 32.87
CA ARG A 442 1.23 11.71 31.61
C ARG A 442 2.41 11.83 30.65
N LYS A 443 2.67 10.74 29.92
CA LYS A 443 3.67 10.70 28.86
C LYS A 443 3.19 11.45 27.62
N ASP A 444 1.91 11.31 27.29
CA ASP A 444 1.31 11.86 26.08
C ASP A 444 0.75 13.26 26.37
N PRO A 445 1.11 14.27 25.57
CA PRO A 445 0.62 15.62 25.77
C PRO A 445 -0.84 15.77 25.34
N ALA A 446 -1.55 16.74 25.90
CA ALA A 446 -2.78 17.23 25.33
C ALA A 446 -2.47 18.01 24.04
N ARG A 447 -3.38 17.95 23.07
CA ARG A 447 -3.24 18.68 21.81
C ARG A 447 -4.55 19.30 21.39
N ILE A 448 -4.45 20.53 20.92
CA ILE A 448 -5.54 21.25 20.27
C ILE A 448 -5.06 21.65 18.88
N ILE A 449 -5.85 21.34 17.87
CA ILE A 449 -5.62 21.85 16.52
C ILE A 449 -6.84 22.66 16.11
N VAL A 450 -6.60 23.87 15.62
CA VAL A 450 -7.64 24.76 15.14
C VAL A 450 -7.39 25.06 13.67
N PHE A 451 -8.42 24.88 12.86
CA PHE A 451 -8.50 25.34 11.47
C PHE A 451 -9.48 26.49 11.39
N GLY A 452 -9.13 27.54 10.70
CA GLY A 452 -9.98 28.71 10.49
C GLY A 452 -11.06 28.51 9.41
N ASP A 453 -11.34 27.26 9.06
CA ASP A 453 -12.31 26.88 8.03
C ASP A 453 -12.80 25.45 8.27
N ALA A 454 -14.08 25.18 8.02
CA ALA A 454 -14.65 23.83 8.00
C ALA A 454 -15.08 23.41 6.59
N THR A 455 -15.16 24.33 5.64
CA THR A 455 -15.71 24.09 4.30
C THR A 455 -14.92 23.05 3.51
N PHE A 456 -13.59 22.98 3.71
CA PHE A 456 -12.73 21.99 3.08
C PHE A 456 -13.07 20.55 3.48
N ALA A 457 -13.81 20.34 4.58
CA ALA A 457 -14.21 19.03 5.09
C ALA A 457 -15.64 18.63 4.70
N LEU A 458 -16.42 19.51 4.08
CA LEU A 458 -17.83 19.27 3.75
C LEU A 458 -18.01 18.26 2.62
N ASN A 459 -19.22 17.71 2.51
CA ASN A 459 -19.57 16.76 1.45
C ASN A 459 -19.51 17.38 0.05
N ALA A 460 -20.03 18.59 -0.10
CA ALA A 460 -20.01 19.34 -1.35
C ALA A 460 -20.35 20.82 -1.08
N TYR A 461 -19.37 21.62 -0.71
CA TYR A 461 -19.60 23.07 -0.58
C TYR A 461 -19.65 23.70 -1.96
N ILE A 462 -20.84 24.12 -2.38
CA ILE A 462 -21.04 24.86 -3.63
C ILE A 462 -21.00 26.33 -3.30
N ASN A 463 -19.97 27.04 -3.73
CA ASN A 463 -19.96 28.49 -3.66
C ASN A 463 -21.10 29.02 -4.55
N PRO A 464 -22.10 29.74 -3.98
CA PRO A 464 -23.28 30.21 -4.71
C PRO A 464 -22.96 31.13 -5.90
N GLU A 465 -21.81 31.80 -5.87
CA GLU A 465 -21.42 32.76 -6.92
C GLU A 465 -20.71 32.12 -8.11
N GLN A 466 -20.22 30.89 -7.99
CA GLN A 466 -19.30 30.30 -8.98
C GLN A 466 -19.61 28.90 -9.45
N GLY A 467 -20.54 28.18 -8.81
CA GLY A 467 -20.92 26.84 -9.22
C GLY A 467 -19.82 25.75 -9.09
N GLN A 468 -18.67 26.09 -8.52
CA GLN A 468 -17.59 25.12 -8.25
C GLN A 468 -17.70 24.60 -6.82
N SER A 469 -17.62 23.29 -6.67
CA SER A 469 -17.59 22.65 -5.37
C SER A 469 -16.13 22.57 -4.87
N VAL A 470 -15.90 23.11 -3.66
CA VAL A 470 -14.72 22.81 -2.86
C VAL A 470 -15.20 21.95 -1.72
N ASP A 471 -14.79 20.70 -1.68
CA ASP A 471 -15.26 19.69 -0.75
C ASP A 471 -14.11 18.84 -0.21
N ILE A 472 -14.44 17.87 0.62
CA ILE A 472 -13.44 16.95 1.20
C ILE A 472 -12.71 16.13 0.12
N ALA A 473 -13.31 15.88 -1.04
CA ALA A 473 -12.67 15.15 -2.14
C ALA A 473 -11.84 16.05 -3.05
N PHE A 474 -11.93 17.40 -2.89
CA PHE A 474 -11.19 18.35 -3.69
C PHE A 474 -9.69 18.29 -3.39
N ALA A 475 -8.88 17.97 -4.39
CA ALA A 475 -7.41 17.95 -4.31
C ALA A 475 -6.86 17.21 -3.05
N GLY A 476 -6.17 17.91 -2.16
CA GLY A 476 -5.58 17.38 -0.93
C GLY A 476 -6.40 17.57 0.34
N ASN A 477 -7.66 18.03 0.26
CA ASN A 477 -8.48 18.33 1.43
C ASN A 477 -8.68 17.10 2.33
N LYS A 478 -9.02 15.96 1.74
CA LYS A 478 -9.12 14.69 2.45
C LYS A 478 -7.84 14.35 3.19
N ASP A 479 -6.71 14.44 2.50
CA ASP A 479 -5.40 14.08 3.07
C ASP A 479 -5.05 15.03 4.23
N LEU A 480 -5.35 16.32 4.09
CA LEU A 480 -5.14 17.31 5.14
C LEU A 480 -5.97 17.01 6.39
N PHE A 481 -7.26 16.68 6.23
CA PHE A 481 -8.15 16.31 7.33
C PHE A 481 -7.69 15.01 8.01
N MET A 482 -7.46 13.96 7.22
CA MET A 482 -7.08 12.64 7.75
C MET A 482 -5.71 12.65 8.42
N ASN A 483 -4.74 13.38 7.88
CA ASN A 483 -3.42 13.56 8.51
C ASN A 483 -3.54 14.32 9.84
N THR A 484 -4.46 15.29 9.93
CA THR A 484 -4.72 16.03 11.19
C THR A 484 -5.26 15.09 12.26
N VAL A 485 -6.23 14.24 11.93
CA VAL A 485 -6.77 13.24 12.85
C VAL A 485 -5.68 12.22 13.26
N ALA A 486 -4.92 11.71 12.30
CA ALA A 486 -3.83 10.77 12.59
C ALA A 486 -2.75 11.37 13.49
N TYR A 487 -2.39 12.64 13.30
CA TYR A 487 -1.43 13.35 14.14
C TYR A 487 -1.95 13.54 15.57
N LEU A 488 -3.22 13.93 15.74
CA LEU A 488 -3.85 14.09 17.05
C LEU A 488 -3.91 12.78 17.83
N LEU A 489 -4.25 11.69 17.17
CA LEU A 489 -4.34 10.36 17.76
C LEU A 489 -2.97 9.68 17.94
N GLU A 490 -1.88 10.38 17.58
CA GLU A 490 -0.51 9.79 17.57
C GLU A 490 -0.42 8.50 16.78
N ALA A 491 -1.36 8.30 15.87
CA ALA A 491 -1.39 7.16 14.98
C ALA A 491 -0.23 7.22 13.95
N ARG A 492 0.98 7.59 14.42
CA ARG A 492 2.22 7.71 13.62
C ARG A 492 2.60 6.42 12.89
N GLN A 493 1.93 5.33 13.21
CA GLN A 493 2.10 4.02 12.57
C GLN A 493 0.96 3.66 11.63
N LYS A 494 -0.06 4.52 11.43
CA LYS A 494 -0.99 4.33 10.33
C LYS A 494 -0.23 4.64 9.04
N ILE A 495 0.06 3.57 8.40
CA ILE A 495 1.04 3.39 7.35
C ILE A 495 0.58 4.15 6.12
N THR A 496 1.16 5.30 5.87
CA THR A 496 1.09 5.92 4.55
C THR A 496 2.15 5.25 3.67
N ILE A 497 1.87 4.02 3.26
CA ILE A 497 2.67 3.37 2.21
C ILE A 497 2.34 4.11 0.92
N ARG A 498 3.29 4.90 0.45
CA ARG A 498 3.14 5.54 -0.86
C ARG A 498 3.14 4.48 -1.94
N PRO A 499 2.12 4.45 -2.81
CA PRO A 499 2.14 3.57 -3.94
C PRO A 499 3.40 3.82 -4.76
N LYS A 500 4.14 2.76 -5.04
CA LYS A 500 5.32 2.86 -5.89
C LYS A 500 4.85 3.06 -7.32
N GLU A 501 4.98 4.27 -7.84
CA GLU A 501 4.74 4.52 -9.25
C GLU A 501 5.68 3.62 -10.06
N ALA A 502 5.10 2.72 -10.84
CA ALA A 502 5.85 1.99 -11.83
C ALA A 502 6.26 3.00 -12.93
N ASN A 503 7.43 3.61 -12.78
CA ASN A 503 8.08 4.28 -13.91
C ASN A 503 8.45 3.19 -14.92
N ILE A 504 7.46 2.74 -15.68
CA ILE A 504 7.69 1.92 -16.88
C ILE A 504 8.31 2.87 -17.90
N LYS A 505 9.60 3.12 -17.75
CA LYS A 505 10.38 3.58 -18.90
C LYS A 505 10.40 2.40 -19.86
N ASN A 506 9.52 2.42 -20.85
CA ASN A 506 9.63 1.53 -21.98
C ASN A 506 11.07 1.66 -22.51
N LEU A 507 11.79 0.55 -22.48
CA LEU A 507 13.15 0.52 -22.99
C LEU A 507 13.08 0.69 -24.52
N THR A 508 13.08 1.91 -24.98
CA THR A 508 13.15 2.22 -26.41
C THR A 508 14.59 2.04 -26.85
N LEU A 509 14.92 0.82 -27.25
CA LEU A 509 16.22 0.52 -27.85
C LEU A 509 16.27 1.13 -29.24
N THR A 510 17.32 1.86 -29.53
CA THR A 510 17.61 2.26 -30.90
C THR A 510 17.92 1.03 -31.75
N THR A 511 17.72 1.12 -33.09
CA THR A 511 18.03 0.03 -34.02
C THR A 511 19.49 -0.48 -33.85
N THR A 512 20.41 0.43 -33.60
CA THR A 512 21.84 0.11 -33.36
C THR A 512 22.02 -0.72 -32.08
N GLN A 513 21.35 -0.36 -30.98
CA GLN A 513 21.41 -1.11 -29.72
C GLN A 513 20.78 -2.50 -29.85
N THR A 514 19.65 -2.59 -30.53
CA THR A 514 18.97 -3.87 -30.80
C THR A 514 19.87 -4.80 -31.63
N ASN A 515 20.51 -4.29 -32.65
CA ASN A 515 21.43 -5.05 -33.49
C ASN A 515 22.68 -5.46 -32.70
N PHE A 516 23.23 -4.58 -31.87
CA PHE A 516 24.37 -4.92 -31.01
C PHE A 516 24.03 -6.07 -30.05
N ILE A 517 22.91 -6.02 -29.35
CA ILE A 517 22.46 -7.09 -28.46
C ILE A 517 22.28 -8.40 -29.22
N ARG A 518 21.66 -8.33 -30.42
CA ARG A 518 21.47 -9.50 -31.29
C ARG A 518 22.81 -10.12 -31.69
N TYR A 519 23.78 -9.34 -32.15
CA TYR A 519 25.08 -9.86 -32.57
C TYR A 519 25.89 -10.42 -31.40
N VAL A 520 25.87 -9.78 -30.25
CA VAL A 520 26.54 -10.31 -29.05
C VAL A 520 25.90 -11.62 -28.60
N ALA A 521 24.57 -11.71 -28.57
CA ALA A 521 23.89 -12.93 -28.14
C ALA A 521 23.98 -14.08 -29.16
N GLN A 522 23.83 -13.81 -30.46
CA GLN A 522 23.76 -14.84 -31.51
C GLN A 522 25.13 -15.28 -32.05
N ILE A 523 26.10 -14.39 -32.01
CA ILE A 523 27.44 -14.68 -32.59
C ILE A 523 28.53 -14.62 -31.51
N GLY A 524 28.55 -13.54 -30.72
CA GLY A 524 29.62 -13.31 -29.73
C GLY A 524 29.73 -14.41 -28.68
N LEU A 525 28.60 -14.75 -28.03
CA LEU A 525 28.60 -15.81 -27.02
C LEU A 525 28.96 -17.21 -27.57
N PRO A 526 28.37 -17.69 -28.68
CA PRO A 526 28.78 -18.99 -29.27
C PRO A 526 30.23 -19.00 -29.70
N CYS A 527 30.75 -17.93 -30.31
CA CYS A 527 32.16 -17.84 -30.67
C CYS A 527 33.09 -17.91 -29.46
N LEU A 528 32.72 -17.23 -28.38
CA LEU A 528 33.50 -17.25 -27.13
C LEU A 528 33.57 -18.67 -26.55
N PHE A 529 32.45 -19.40 -26.52
CA PHE A 529 32.44 -20.82 -26.11
C PHE A 529 33.24 -21.72 -27.07
N GLY A 530 33.17 -21.46 -28.38
CA GLY A 530 33.98 -22.17 -29.40
C GLY A 530 35.48 -21.98 -29.18
N ILE A 531 35.90 -20.72 -28.93
CA ILE A 531 37.32 -20.42 -28.62
C ILE A 531 37.78 -21.13 -27.35
N PHE A 532 36.96 -21.08 -26.26
CA PHE A 532 37.27 -21.80 -25.04
C PHE A 532 37.39 -23.32 -25.27
N GLY A 533 36.49 -23.91 -26.06
CA GLY A 533 36.54 -25.31 -26.44
C GLY A 533 37.82 -25.67 -27.17
N ILE A 534 38.25 -24.87 -28.15
CA ILE A 534 39.49 -25.04 -28.89
C ILE A 534 40.71 -24.89 -27.97
N LEU A 535 40.72 -23.92 -27.10
CA LEU A 535 41.81 -23.67 -26.14
C LEU A 535 41.99 -24.85 -25.18
N ILE A 536 40.90 -25.43 -24.68
CA ILE A 536 40.92 -26.64 -23.86
C ILE A 536 41.47 -27.84 -24.64
N LEU A 537 41.10 -27.98 -25.91
CA LEU A 537 41.65 -29.05 -26.79
C LEU A 537 43.15 -28.90 -26.98
N PHE A 538 43.67 -27.67 -27.18
CA PHE A 538 45.11 -27.42 -27.29
C PHE A 538 45.85 -27.69 -25.97
N LEU A 539 45.32 -27.26 -24.83
CA LEU A 539 45.90 -27.54 -23.51
C LEU A 539 45.92 -29.03 -23.16
N ARG A 540 44.96 -29.81 -23.67
CA ARG A 540 44.84 -31.24 -23.44
C ARG A 540 45.71 -32.10 -24.36
N ARG A 541 46.25 -31.50 -25.46
CA ARG A 541 47.19 -32.16 -26.41
C ARG A 541 48.66 -32.04 -25.99
N ARG A 542 48.99 -31.19 -25.03
CA ARG A 542 50.27 -31.19 -24.32
C ARG A 542 50.15 -32.07 -23.05
#